data_adcbf7c67a3947a75385c08fccd250cc
#
_entry.id   adcbf7c67a3947a75385c08fccd250cc
#
_cell.length_a   1.000
_cell.length_b   1.000
_cell.length_c   1.000
_cell.angle_alpha   90.00
_cell.angle_beta   90.00
_cell.angle_gamma   90.00
#
_symmetry.space_group_name_H-M   'P 1'
#
loop_
_entity.id
_entity.type
_entity.pdbx_description
1 polymer ?
#
loop_
_entity_poly.entity_id
_entity_poly.type
_entity_poly.pdbx_seq_one_letter_code
_entity_poly.pdbx_strand_id
1 'polypeptide(L)' 'MPNENMEYLGDGVYAIFDRFQGVWLHANDHLNPTDKVYLEPEVLKALNRFYARCMEGEQE' A
#
# COMPACT_ATOMS: atom_id res chain seq x y z
N MET A 1 3.63 -18.48 11.09
CA MET A 1 4.07 -18.34 9.70
C MET A 1 3.65 -16.99 9.13
N PRO A 2 4.58 -16.19 8.76
CA PRO A 2 4.17 -14.92 8.18
C PRO A 2 3.44 -15.14 6.87
N ASN A 3 2.48 -14.30 6.64
CA ASN A 3 1.75 -14.32 5.39
C ASN A 3 2.61 -13.64 4.32
N GLU A 4 3.02 -14.39 3.32
CA GLU A 4 3.89 -13.87 2.27
C GLU A 4 3.23 -12.76 1.49
N ASN A 5 1.91 -12.67 1.57
CA ASN A 5 1.16 -11.66 0.84
C ASN A 5 0.84 -10.44 1.69
N MET A 6 1.37 -10.38 2.89
CA MET A 6 1.07 -9.28 3.80
C MET A 6 2.35 -8.73 4.40
N GLU A 7 2.43 -7.42 4.48
CA GLU A 7 3.61 -6.76 5.03
C GLU A 7 3.20 -5.51 5.78
N TYR A 8 3.82 -5.29 6.93
CA TYR A 8 3.61 -4.05 7.68
C TYR A 8 4.53 -2.98 7.08
N LEU A 9 3.94 -1.89 6.62
CA LEU A 9 4.72 -0.83 5.97
C LEU A 9 5.22 0.22 6.95
N GLY A 10 4.57 0.35 8.09
CA GLY A 10 4.91 1.36 9.07
C GLY A 10 3.76 2.32 9.27
N ASP A 11 3.81 3.09 10.34
CA ASP A 11 2.81 4.11 10.65
C ASP A 11 1.39 3.55 10.71
N GLY A 12 1.27 2.27 11.09
CA GLY A 12 -0.03 1.66 11.22
C GLY A 12 -0.63 1.18 9.92
N VAL A 13 0.17 1.04 8.87
CA VAL A 13 -0.34 0.62 7.55
C VAL A 13 0.15 -0.78 7.22
N TYR A 14 -0.80 -1.65 6.87
CA TYR A 14 -0.51 -3.01 6.43
C TYR A 14 -0.90 -3.16 4.99
N ALA A 15 -0.06 -3.82 4.20
CA ALA A 15 -0.34 -4.06 2.78
C ALA A 15 -0.61 -5.55 2.59
N ILE A 16 -1.67 -5.87 1.88
CA ILE A 16 -2.02 -7.26 1.58
C ILE A 16 -2.18 -7.41 0.08
N PHE A 17 -1.38 -8.29 -0.52
CA PHE A 17 -1.43 -8.52 -1.95
C PHE A 17 -2.65 -9.36 -2.31
N ASP A 18 -3.36 -8.93 -3.34
CA ASP A 18 -4.56 -9.60 -3.80
C ASP A 18 -4.22 -10.48 -5.00
N ARG A 19 -4.97 -11.58 -5.16
CA ARG A 19 -4.78 -12.48 -6.30
C ARG A 19 -5.03 -11.78 -7.64
N PHE A 20 -5.72 -10.65 -7.62
CA PHE A 20 -5.95 -9.87 -8.83
C PHE A 20 -4.85 -8.85 -9.06
N GLN A 21 -3.74 -9.00 -8.33
CA GLN A 21 -2.53 -8.19 -8.47
C GLN A 21 -2.67 -6.77 -7.95
N GLY A 22 -3.75 -6.51 -7.22
CA GLY A 22 -3.90 -5.25 -6.51
C GLY A 22 -3.40 -5.40 -5.08
N VAL A 23 -3.51 -4.33 -4.31
CA VAL A 23 -3.04 -4.30 -2.93
C VAL A 23 -4.12 -3.68 -2.05
N TRP A 24 -4.43 -4.36 -0.96
CA TRP A 24 -5.25 -3.79 0.09
C TRP A 24 -4.35 -3.09 1.09
N LEU A 25 -4.72 -1.89 1.50
CA LEU A 25 -4.06 -1.21 2.60
C LEU A 25 -5.02 -1.21 3.79
N HIS A 26 -4.56 -1.75 4.90
CA HIS A 26 -5.33 -1.80 6.13
C HIS A 26 -4.71 -0.86 7.14
N ALA A 27 -5.54 -0.05 7.78
CA ALA A 27 -5.08 0.93 8.74
C ALA A 27 -5.20 0.37 10.15
N ASN A 28 -4.11 0.44 10.90
CA ASN A 28 -4.01 0.18 12.34
C ASN A 28 -4.03 -1.28 12.75
N ASP A 29 -4.66 -2.17 11.99
CA ASP A 29 -4.70 -3.58 12.34
C ASP A 29 -4.98 -4.37 11.09
N HIS A 30 -4.22 -5.43 10.86
CA HIS A 30 -4.40 -6.20 9.62
C HIS A 30 -5.65 -7.08 9.66
N LEU A 31 -6.15 -7.40 10.84
CA LEU A 31 -7.35 -8.24 10.98
C LEU A 31 -8.62 -7.43 11.16
N ASN A 32 -8.54 -6.37 11.95
CA ASN A 32 -9.69 -5.51 12.21
C ASN A 32 -9.32 -4.06 11.95
N PRO A 33 -9.06 -3.70 10.69
CA PRO A 33 -8.62 -2.35 10.39
C PRO A 33 -9.72 -1.34 10.63
N THR A 34 -9.31 -0.12 11.02
CA THR A 34 -10.28 0.97 11.13
C THR A 34 -10.72 1.44 9.77
N ASP A 35 -9.86 1.30 8.78
CA ASP A 35 -10.17 1.67 7.39
C ASP A 35 -9.39 0.77 6.46
N LYS A 36 -9.91 0.57 5.27
CA LYS A 36 -9.20 -0.16 4.23
C LYS A 36 -9.45 0.47 2.88
N VAL A 37 -8.41 0.40 2.05
CA VAL A 37 -8.43 0.94 0.70
C VAL A 37 -7.87 -0.11 -0.24
N TYR A 38 -8.53 -0.32 -1.36
CA TYR A 38 -8.03 -1.24 -2.36
C TYR A 38 -7.41 -0.46 -3.51
N LEU A 39 -6.16 -0.82 -3.84
CA LEU A 39 -5.43 -0.19 -4.93
C LEU A 39 -5.33 -1.18 -6.08
N GLU A 40 -6.07 -0.94 -7.15
CA GLU A 40 -5.93 -1.74 -8.35
C GLU A 40 -4.53 -1.52 -8.93
N PRO A 41 -4.06 -2.46 -9.76
CA PRO A 41 -2.70 -2.33 -10.31
C PRO A 41 -2.42 -0.98 -10.96
N GLU A 42 -3.38 -0.44 -11.71
CA GLU A 42 -3.19 0.84 -12.37
C GLU A 42 -3.14 1.99 -11.37
N VAL A 43 -3.93 1.88 -10.30
CA VAL A 43 -3.94 2.90 -9.26
C VAL A 43 -2.63 2.87 -8.50
N LEU A 44 -2.12 1.67 -8.24
CA LEU A 44 -0.84 1.54 -7.54
C LEU A 44 0.30 2.15 -8.36
N LYS A 45 0.27 1.93 -9.67
CA LYS A 45 1.27 2.53 -10.54
C LYS A 45 1.18 4.05 -10.52
N ALA A 46 -0.05 4.57 -10.46
CA ALA A 46 -0.24 6.01 -10.38
C ALA A 46 0.33 6.57 -9.08
N LEU A 47 0.15 5.85 -7.99
CA LEU A 47 0.72 6.27 -6.71
C LEU A 47 2.24 6.30 -6.78
N ASN A 48 2.84 5.27 -7.38
CA ASN A 48 4.27 5.22 -7.52
C ASN A 48 4.80 6.38 -8.36
N ARG A 49 4.10 6.72 -9.42
CA ARG A 49 4.50 7.85 -10.27
C ARG A 49 4.41 9.17 -9.51
N PHE A 50 3.34 9.31 -8.74
CA PHE A 50 3.15 10.51 -7.93
C PHE A 50 4.29 10.67 -6.93
N TYR A 51 4.59 9.58 -6.22
CA TYR A 51 5.65 9.62 -5.21
C TYR A 51 6.99 9.97 -5.84
N ALA A 52 7.31 9.35 -6.99
CA ALA A 52 8.57 9.60 -7.67
C ALA A 52 8.68 11.06 -8.09
N ARG A 53 7.57 11.62 -8.60
CA ARG A 53 7.58 13.01 -9.03
C ARG A 53 7.79 13.95 -7.85
N CYS A 54 7.16 13.65 -6.71
CA CYS A 54 7.35 14.47 -5.52
C CYS A 54 8.78 14.42 -5.02
N MET A 55 9.38 13.24 -5.09
CA MET A 55 10.76 13.11 -4.64
C MET A 55 11.71 13.88 -5.53
N GLU A 56 11.43 13.96 -6.83
CA GLU A 56 12.26 14.76 -7.72
C GLU A 56 12.17 16.23 -7.36
N GLY A 57 10.98 16.70 -7.04
CA GLY A 57 10.80 18.09 -6.64
C GLY A 57 11.52 18.40 -5.36
N GLU A 58 11.55 17.44 -4.45
CA GLU A 58 12.21 17.65 -3.16
C GLU A 58 13.70 17.80 -3.28
N GLN A 59 14.27 17.37 -4.38
CA GLN A 59 15.71 17.41 -4.54
C GLN A 59 16.21 18.77 -5.01
N GLU A 60 15.33 19.70 -5.25
CA GLU A 60 15.75 21.06 -5.64
C GLU A 60 16.15 21.92 -4.44
#